data_75cadab60ee1daeca849a43be8e3b757
#
_entry.id   75cadab60ee1daeca849a43be8e3b757
#
_cell.length_a   1.000
_cell.length_b   1.000
_cell.length_c   1.000
_cell.angle_alpha   90.00
_cell.angle_beta   90.00
_cell.angle_gamma   90.00
#
_symmetry.space_group_name_H-M   'P 1'
#
loop_
_entity.id
_entity.type
_entity.pdbx_description
1 polymer ?
#
loop_
_entity_poly.entity_id
_entity_poly.type
_entity_poly.pdbx_seq_one_letter_code
_entity_poly.pdbx_strand_id
1 'polypeptide(L)'
;MRSTLLLTVLATFICCYSFGQTNITDSIVHQTYQRKFMVHFPPNFNTTAQRPLVLNLHGGSGNMVNAQGFSMLNPVSDQNNFIVAWPQGYGIAPPGFSWADGRNTSADQAGVDDIGFIDKLIDTLITRYNVDTNRIYICGFSNGGFMVQRLACQLPDRFAAMASLGSSMDTVLYQNCNPSKPIPMAFFNGTADPAMPYGGGPMQNPQVIPVVPVDSTVQFWVAHNNCQTASPVFNFPDTFTTDNSTAELYNFTNCDCNADVKFYKLINGGHTWPGVYVASQASVLGNTNRDINASVELWNFFNAHTLCNTTLGIDEHTNQLQMKIYPNPTSTFLYLQVLNADNYTLDIRNYLGQLILKASNQNQIDISQLTNGIYFITIQQGQRTTTTKFIKQ
;
A
#
# COMPACT_ATOMS: atom_id res chain seq x y z
N MET A 1 38.13 -46.46 -52.77
CA MET A 1 37.94 -46.21 -51.32
C MET A 1 37.20 -44.86 -51.20
N ARG A 2 35.88 -44.90 -50.90
CA ARG A 2 35.07 -43.69 -50.66
C ARG A 2 34.82 -43.65 -49.15
N SER A 3 35.39 -42.64 -48.48
CA SER A 3 35.19 -42.41 -47.07
C SER A 3 33.89 -41.62 -46.88
N THR A 4 32.91 -42.24 -46.23
CA THR A 4 31.65 -41.61 -45.84
C THR A 4 31.86 -40.92 -44.49
N LEU A 5 31.78 -39.59 -44.43
CA LEU A 5 31.86 -38.82 -43.21
C LEU A 5 30.44 -38.76 -42.58
N LEU A 6 30.28 -39.42 -41.44
CA LEU A 6 29.04 -39.35 -40.64
C LEU A 6 29.05 -38.04 -39.83
N LEU A 7 28.17 -37.13 -40.18
CA LEU A 7 27.95 -35.90 -39.37
C LEU A 7 26.89 -36.20 -38.30
N THR A 8 27.33 -36.32 -37.05
CA THR A 8 26.45 -36.48 -35.88
C THR A 8 25.95 -35.07 -35.47
N VAL A 9 24.71 -34.76 -35.76
CA VAL A 9 24.06 -33.52 -35.25
C VAL A 9 23.61 -33.78 -33.82
N LEU A 10 24.28 -33.14 -32.86
CA LEU A 10 23.91 -33.13 -31.46
C LEU A 10 22.77 -32.12 -31.27
N ALA A 11 21.53 -32.57 -31.24
CA ALA A 11 20.37 -31.74 -30.93
C ALA A 11 20.38 -31.44 -29.40
N THR A 12 20.82 -30.28 -29.01
CA THR A 12 20.63 -29.76 -27.63
C THR A 12 19.17 -29.40 -27.46
N PHE A 13 18.43 -30.25 -26.75
CA PHE A 13 17.11 -29.91 -26.22
C PHE A 13 17.27 -28.82 -25.14
N ILE A 14 17.02 -27.57 -25.53
CA ILE A 14 16.80 -26.50 -24.54
C ILE A 14 15.42 -26.75 -23.96
N CYS A 15 15.38 -27.36 -22.78
CA CYS A 15 14.17 -27.50 -22.00
C CYS A 15 13.81 -26.10 -21.47
N CYS A 16 12.95 -25.37 -22.18
CA CYS A 16 12.32 -24.17 -21.68
C CYS A 16 11.41 -24.59 -20.52
N TYR A 17 11.88 -24.51 -19.30
CA TYR A 17 11.02 -24.54 -18.12
C TYR A 17 10.14 -23.31 -18.19
N SER A 18 8.93 -23.44 -18.71
CA SER A 18 7.86 -22.47 -18.50
C SER A 18 7.46 -22.61 -17.03
N PHE A 19 7.96 -21.72 -16.19
CA PHE A 19 7.42 -21.57 -14.85
C PHE A 19 6.05 -20.94 -15.00
N GLY A 20 5.01 -21.77 -15.04
CA GLY A 20 3.63 -21.33 -15.14
C GLY A 20 3.25 -20.46 -13.93
N GLN A 21 2.40 -19.47 -14.18
CA GLN A 21 1.71 -18.72 -13.12
C GLN A 21 1.08 -19.73 -12.15
N THR A 22 1.30 -19.52 -10.84
CA THR A 22 0.75 -20.44 -9.83
C THR A 22 -0.35 -19.73 -9.07
N ASN A 23 -1.59 -20.19 -9.29
CA ASN A 23 -2.73 -19.84 -8.44
C ASN A 23 -2.99 -20.97 -7.46
N ILE A 24 -3.15 -20.66 -6.19
CA ILE A 24 -3.58 -21.59 -5.17
C ILE A 24 -4.88 -21.10 -4.54
N THR A 25 -5.72 -22.06 -4.13
CA THR A 25 -6.90 -21.78 -3.29
C THR A 25 -6.68 -22.48 -1.96
N ASP A 26 -6.90 -21.76 -0.87
CA ASP A 26 -6.73 -22.25 0.48
C ASP A 26 -7.78 -21.62 1.41
N SER A 27 -7.70 -21.94 2.69
CA SER A 27 -8.62 -21.42 3.69
C SER A 27 -8.00 -21.33 5.08
N ILE A 28 -8.54 -20.46 5.90
CA ILE A 28 -8.23 -20.34 7.33
C ILE A 28 -9.53 -20.36 8.13
N VAL A 29 -9.47 -20.88 9.34
CA VAL A 29 -10.59 -20.76 10.27
C VAL A 29 -10.53 -19.40 10.94
N HIS A 30 -11.61 -18.62 10.84
CA HIS A 30 -11.82 -17.38 11.60
C HIS A 30 -13.21 -17.40 12.22
N GLN A 31 -13.32 -17.08 13.51
CA GLN A 31 -14.48 -17.42 14.31
C GLN A 31 -14.82 -18.92 14.15
N THR A 32 -16.03 -19.26 13.76
CA THR A 32 -16.47 -20.66 13.48
C THR A 32 -16.48 -20.99 11.98
N TYR A 33 -16.04 -20.07 11.12
CA TYR A 33 -16.15 -20.19 9.67
C TYR A 33 -14.82 -20.59 9.01
N GLN A 34 -14.93 -21.49 8.03
CA GLN A 34 -13.83 -21.78 7.09
C GLN A 34 -13.83 -20.67 6.01
N ARG A 35 -12.92 -19.71 6.14
CA ARG A 35 -12.81 -18.56 5.23
C ARG A 35 -11.81 -18.88 4.12
N LYS A 36 -12.30 -18.89 2.89
CA LYS A 36 -11.50 -19.21 1.71
C LYS A 36 -10.78 -17.97 1.18
N PHE A 37 -9.67 -18.21 0.50
CA PHE A 37 -8.95 -17.20 -0.26
C PHE A 37 -8.19 -17.85 -1.42
N MET A 38 -7.86 -17.06 -2.41
CA MET A 38 -7.01 -17.46 -3.53
C MET A 38 -5.77 -16.57 -3.53
N VAL A 39 -4.62 -17.13 -3.91
CA VAL A 39 -3.36 -16.40 -4.03
C VAL A 39 -2.76 -16.65 -5.40
N HIS A 40 -2.30 -15.61 -6.04
CA HIS A 40 -1.50 -15.64 -7.24
C HIS A 40 -0.05 -15.30 -6.93
N PHE A 41 0.88 -16.07 -7.44
CA PHE A 41 2.30 -15.82 -7.35
C PHE A 41 2.87 -15.45 -8.71
N PRO A 42 3.71 -14.40 -8.78
CA PRO A 42 4.37 -14.03 -10.02
C PRO A 42 5.34 -15.14 -10.49
N PRO A 43 5.76 -15.14 -11.76
CA PRO A 43 6.75 -16.07 -12.27
C PRO A 43 8.03 -16.10 -11.41
N ASN A 44 8.62 -17.28 -11.27
CA ASN A 44 9.83 -17.51 -10.45
C ASN A 44 9.68 -17.14 -8.96
N PHE A 45 8.46 -17.16 -8.46
CA PHE A 45 8.20 -16.94 -7.04
C PHE A 45 8.97 -17.98 -6.19
N ASN A 46 9.62 -17.49 -5.12
CA ASN A 46 10.20 -18.29 -4.06
C ASN A 46 10.08 -17.54 -2.73
N THR A 47 10.15 -18.24 -1.63
CA THR A 47 10.02 -17.69 -0.28
C THR A 47 11.32 -17.12 0.29
N THR A 48 12.42 -17.09 -0.46
CA THR A 48 13.71 -16.58 0.02
C THR A 48 13.81 -15.06 -0.07
N ALA A 49 13.05 -14.45 -0.96
CA ALA A 49 12.99 -13.00 -1.13
C ALA A 49 11.61 -12.46 -0.74
N GLN A 50 11.62 -11.37 0.02
CA GLN A 50 10.38 -10.68 0.38
C GLN A 50 9.70 -10.07 -0.85
N ARG A 51 8.36 -10.11 -0.88
CA ARG A 51 7.53 -9.57 -1.95
C ARG A 51 6.44 -8.68 -1.39
N PRO A 52 6.05 -7.61 -2.09
CA PRO A 52 4.83 -6.88 -1.78
C PRO A 52 3.60 -7.78 -1.88
N LEU A 53 2.58 -7.47 -1.10
CA LEU A 53 1.28 -8.14 -1.13
C LEU A 53 0.18 -7.14 -1.46
N VAL A 54 -0.68 -7.48 -2.42
CA VAL A 54 -1.92 -6.76 -2.72
C VAL A 54 -3.10 -7.67 -2.39
N LEU A 55 -3.99 -7.24 -1.49
CA LEU A 55 -5.29 -7.87 -1.29
C LEU A 55 -6.31 -7.17 -2.18
N ASN A 56 -7.17 -7.94 -2.88
CA ASN A 56 -8.26 -7.40 -3.69
C ASN A 56 -9.60 -7.98 -3.24
N LEU A 57 -10.48 -7.13 -2.74
CA LEU A 57 -11.80 -7.47 -2.22
C LEU A 57 -12.85 -7.41 -3.33
N HIS A 58 -13.60 -8.51 -3.52
CA HIS A 58 -14.69 -8.56 -4.50
C HIS A 58 -15.88 -7.66 -4.12
N GLY A 59 -16.69 -7.30 -5.10
CA GLY A 59 -17.95 -6.58 -4.89
C GLY A 59 -19.06 -7.46 -4.30
N GLY A 60 -20.15 -6.84 -3.90
CA GLY A 60 -21.33 -7.54 -3.40
C GLY A 60 -21.88 -8.55 -4.41
N SER A 61 -22.38 -9.67 -3.94
CA SER A 61 -22.84 -10.82 -4.75
C SER A 61 -21.75 -11.43 -5.65
N GLY A 62 -20.48 -10.98 -5.53
CA GLY A 62 -19.33 -11.53 -6.22
C GLY A 62 -18.66 -12.67 -5.46
N ASN A 63 -17.45 -13.02 -5.88
CA ASN A 63 -16.59 -13.98 -5.23
C ASN A 63 -15.13 -13.75 -5.62
N MET A 64 -14.21 -14.46 -4.99
CA MET A 64 -12.76 -14.35 -5.22
C MET A 64 -12.36 -14.62 -6.69
N VAL A 65 -13.04 -15.57 -7.37
CA VAL A 65 -12.75 -15.92 -8.77
C VAL A 65 -13.18 -14.81 -9.71
N ASN A 66 -14.38 -14.24 -9.47
CA ASN A 66 -14.84 -13.09 -10.25
C ASN A 66 -13.90 -11.89 -10.08
N ALA A 67 -13.48 -11.59 -8.84
CA ALA A 67 -12.55 -10.49 -8.58
C ALA A 67 -11.20 -10.67 -9.29
N GLN A 68 -10.64 -11.88 -9.29
CA GLN A 68 -9.44 -12.19 -10.03
C GLN A 68 -9.65 -11.94 -11.53
N GLY A 69 -10.73 -12.46 -12.08
CA GLY A 69 -10.99 -12.38 -13.53
C GLY A 69 -11.18 -10.96 -14.03
N PHE A 70 -11.94 -10.13 -13.28
CA PHE A 70 -12.25 -8.78 -13.78
C PHE A 70 -11.23 -7.71 -13.34
N SER A 71 -10.48 -7.91 -12.24
CA SER A 71 -9.47 -6.92 -11.85
C SER A 71 -8.22 -6.95 -12.72
N MET A 72 -7.95 -8.04 -13.43
CA MET A 72 -6.75 -8.19 -14.27
C MET A 72 -5.44 -7.86 -13.54
N LEU A 73 -5.37 -8.14 -12.22
CA LEU A 73 -4.16 -7.87 -11.43
C LEU A 73 -3.05 -8.90 -11.65
N ASN A 74 -3.37 -10.12 -12.11
CA ASN A 74 -2.34 -11.13 -12.37
C ASN A 74 -1.27 -10.68 -13.36
N PRO A 75 -1.59 -10.17 -14.57
CA PRO A 75 -0.57 -9.69 -15.48
C PRO A 75 0.28 -8.55 -14.92
N VAL A 76 -0.31 -7.67 -14.09
CA VAL A 76 0.41 -6.57 -13.42
C VAL A 76 1.33 -7.12 -12.35
N SER A 77 0.88 -8.12 -11.57
CA SER A 77 1.68 -8.86 -10.59
C SER A 77 2.89 -9.53 -11.23
N ASP A 78 2.67 -10.23 -12.36
CA ASP A 78 3.70 -10.94 -13.09
C ASP A 78 4.82 -10.02 -13.58
N GLN A 79 4.44 -8.84 -14.08
CA GLN A 79 5.38 -7.84 -14.57
C GLN A 79 6.15 -7.13 -13.45
N ASN A 80 5.55 -7.01 -12.28
CA ASN A 80 6.07 -6.20 -11.17
C ASN A 80 6.47 -6.99 -9.93
N ASN A 81 6.36 -8.32 -9.99
CA ASN A 81 6.90 -9.24 -9.00
C ASN A 81 6.32 -9.07 -7.58
N PHE A 82 4.98 -8.97 -7.47
CA PHE A 82 4.26 -8.93 -6.21
C PHE A 82 3.23 -10.07 -6.10
N ILE A 83 2.80 -10.39 -4.88
CA ILE A 83 1.78 -11.41 -4.59
C ILE A 83 0.41 -10.75 -4.63
N VAL A 84 -0.60 -11.42 -5.20
CA VAL A 84 -1.99 -10.97 -5.08
C VAL A 84 -2.81 -12.00 -4.32
N ALA A 85 -3.63 -11.55 -3.37
CA ALA A 85 -4.57 -12.39 -2.66
C ALA A 85 -6.01 -11.89 -2.85
N TRP A 86 -6.93 -12.81 -3.13
CA TRP A 86 -8.37 -12.57 -3.23
C TRP A 86 -9.07 -13.33 -2.10
N PRO A 87 -9.33 -12.69 -0.97
CA PRO A 87 -10.12 -13.29 0.08
C PRO A 87 -11.60 -13.36 -0.33
N GLN A 88 -12.30 -14.36 0.20
CA GLN A 88 -13.73 -14.59 -0.01
C GLN A 88 -14.51 -13.96 1.12
N GLY A 89 -15.43 -13.06 0.80
CA GLY A 89 -16.43 -12.53 1.73
C GLY A 89 -17.34 -13.62 2.30
N TYR A 90 -18.21 -13.24 3.19
CA TYR A 90 -19.19 -14.16 3.78
C TYR A 90 -20.44 -14.30 2.89
N GLY A 91 -20.96 -15.50 2.79
CA GLY A 91 -22.20 -15.78 2.08
C GLY A 91 -22.90 -17.00 2.63
N ILE A 92 -24.20 -16.88 2.88
CA ILE A 92 -25.04 -17.97 3.42
C ILE A 92 -25.77 -18.72 2.31
N ALA A 93 -26.04 -18.05 1.17
CA ALA A 93 -26.77 -18.62 0.04
C ALA A 93 -26.59 -17.75 -1.24
N PRO A 94 -26.90 -18.29 -2.43
CA PRO A 94 -27.01 -17.46 -3.63
C PRO A 94 -27.86 -16.20 -3.41
N PRO A 95 -27.53 -15.01 -3.98
CA PRO A 95 -26.73 -14.88 -5.20
C PRO A 95 -25.23 -14.69 -5.03
N GLY A 96 -24.63 -14.71 -3.82
CA GLY A 96 -23.18 -14.57 -3.72
C GLY A 96 -22.70 -14.12 -2.35
N PHE A 97 -21.47 -13.68 -2.28
CA PHE A 97 -20.80 -13.31 -1.05
C PHE A 97 -20.77 -11.80 -0.88
N SER A 98 -20.67 -11.34 0.37
CA SER A 98 -20.54 -9.93 0.71
C SER A 98 -19.60 -9.74 1.90
N TRP A 99 -19.17 -8.50 2.10
CA TRP A 99 -18.37 -8.06 3.23
C TRP A 99 -19.26 -7.37 4.27
N ALA A 100 -18.99 -7.61 5.53
CA ALA A 100 -19.52 -6.83 6.65
C ALA A 100 -18.81 -5.47 6.67
N ASP A 101 -19.26 -4.55 5.83
CA ASP A 101 -18.62 -3.26 5.60
C ASP A 101 -19.14 -2.13 6.51
N GLY A 102 -20.05 -2.44 7.42
CA GLY A 102 -20.62 -1.51 8.40
C GLY A 102 -21.93 -0.88 7.96
N ARG A 103 -22.39 -1.07 6.71
CA ARG A 103 -23.58 -0.45 6.15
C ARG A 103 -24.90 -1.19 6.41
N ASN A 104 -24.94 -2.12 7.34
CA ASN A 104 -26.09 -3.00 7.60
C ASN A 104 -26.36 -3.98 6.44
N THR A 105 -25.31 -4.49 5.82
CA THR A 105 -25.39 -5.55 4.80
C THR A 105 -25.82 -6.88 5.42
N SER A 106 -26.12 -7.89 4.60
CA SER A 106 -26.42 -9.24 5.11
C SER A 106 -25.25 -9.85 5.91
N ALA A 107 -24.01 -9.52 5.58
CA ALA A 107 -22.83 -9.95 6.34
C ALA A 107 -22.76 -9.22 7.70
N ASP A 108 -23.06 -7.91 7.75
CA ASP A 108 -23.15 -7.16 9.01
C ASP A 108 -24.23 -7.75 9.92
N GLN A 109 -25.43 -8.03 9.38
CA GLN A 109 -26.56 -8.63 10.11
C GLN A 109 -26.25 -10.04 10.63
N ALA A 110 -25.40 -10.79 9.93
CA ALA A 110 -24.91 -12.10 10.37
C ALA A 110 -23.83 -12.03 11.46
N GLY A 111 -23.37 -10.85 11.82
CA GLY A 111 -22.33 -10.64 12.85
C GLY A 111 -20.96 -11.18 12.46
N VAL A 112 -20.62 -11.14 11.17
CA VAL A 112 -19.35 -11.65 10.67
C VAL A 112 -18.23 -10.65 10.97
N ASP A 113 -17.12 -11.13 11.48
CA ASP A 113 -15.91 -10.34 11.71
C ASP A 113 -14.96 -10.42 10.50
N ASP A 114 -15.24 -9.60 9.48
CA ASP A 114 -14.38 -9.51 8.31
C ASP A 114 -13.08 -8.71 8.57
N ILE A 115 -13.07 -7.80 9.54
CA ILE A 115 -11.85 -7.08 9.96
C ILE A 115 -10.83 -8.07 10.51
N GLY A 116 -11.20 -8.86 11.51
CA GLY A 116 -10.32 -9.87 12.09
C GLY A 116 -9.96 -10.99 11.11
N PHE A 117 -10.83 -11.33 10.16
CA PHE A 117 -10.48 -12.27 9.10
C PHE A 117 -9.36 -11.73 8.19
N ILE A 118 -9.45 -10.48 7.74
CA ILE A 118 -8.43 -9.86 6.89
C ILE A 118 -7.11 -9.74 7.65
N ASP A 119 -7.15 -9.33 8.92
CA ASP A 119 -5.96 -9.24 9.77
C ASP A 119 -5.26 -10.60 9.92
N LYS A 120 -6.03 -11.64 10.28
CA LYS A 120 -5.52 -13.01 10.37
C LYS A 120 -4.99 -13.56 9.04
N LEU A 121 -5.64 -13.23 7.94
CA LEU A 121 -5.18 -13.62 6.61
C LEU A 121 -3.82 -13.00 6.29
N ILE A 122 -3.62 -11.73 6.58
CA ILE A 122 -2.34 -11.05 6.41
C ILE A 122 -1.23 -11.78 7.18
N ASP A 123 -1.43 -12.09 8.47
CA ASP A 123 -0.46 -12.83 9.27
C ASP A 123 -0.14 -14.21 8.68
N THR A 124 -1.16 -14.90 8.17
CA THR A 124 -1.01 -16.19 7.50
C THR A 124 -0.15 -16.07 6.25
N LEU A 125 -0.39 -15.04 5.42
CA LEU A 125 0.36 -14.83 4.17
C LEU A 125 1.80 -14.40 4.44
N ILE A 126 2.04 -13.53 5.44
CA ILE A 126 3.38 -13.16 5.91
C ILE A 126 4.17 -14.40 6.29
N THR A 127 3.58 -15.25 7.14
CA THR A 127 4.25 -16.44 7.68
C THR A 127 4.56 -17.47 6.59
N ARG A 128 3.63 -17.66 5.63
CA ARG A 128 3.77 -18.70 4.61
C ARG A 128 4.61 -18.29 3.40
N TYR A 129 4.59 -17.01 3.03
CA TYR A 129 5.09 -16.57 1.72
C TYR A 129 6.14 -15.45 1.79
N ASN A 130 6.68 -15.19 2.99
CA ASN A 130 7.71 -14.16 3.20
C ASN A 130 7.33 -12.80 2.59
N VAL A 131 6.13 -12.31 2.94
CA VAL A 131 5.62 -11.01 2.49
C VAL A 131 6.45 -9.88 3.11
N ASP A 132 6.71 -8.83 2.34
CA ASP A 132 7.29 -7.58 2.85
C ASP A 132 6.23 -6.82 3.66
N THR A 133 6.38 -6.82 4.98
CA THR A 133 5.42 -6.21 5.91
C THR A 133 5.32 -4.68 5.78
N ASN A 134 6.30 -4.03 5.14
CA ASN A 134 6.24 -2.61 4.84
C ASN A 134 5.51 -2.31 3.53
N ARG A 135 5.15 -3.32 2.74
CA ARG A 135 4.52 -3.17 1.43
C ARG A 135 3.30 -4.10 1.30
N ILE A 136 2.36 -3.96 2.22
CA ILE A 136 1.05 -4.62 2.17
C ILE A 136 0.02 -3.59 1.76
N TYR A 137 -0.72 -3.90 0.72
CA TYR A 137 -1.71 -3.01 0.10
C TYR A 137 -3.06 -3.70 0.00
N ILE A 138 -4.11 -2.92 -0.08
CA ILE A 138 -5.45 -3.45 -0.28
C ILE A 138 -6.25 -2.57 -1.24
N CYS A 139 -6.99 -3.20 -2.13
CA CYS A 139 -8.02 -2.54 -2.93
C CYS A 139 -9.30 -3.35 -2.88
N GLY A 140 -10.40 -2.71 -3.28
CA GLY A 140 -11.69 -3.37 -3.35
C GLY A 140 -12.66 -2.63 -4.24
N PHE A 141 -13.59 -3.37 -4.82
CA PHE A 141 -14.61 -2.84 -5.72
C PHE A 141 -16.00 -2.88 -5.06
N SER A 142 -16.79 -1.81 -5.20
CA SER A 142 -18.16 -1.76 -4.70
C SER A 142 -18.23 -2.10 -3.20
N ASN A 143 -18.95 -3.14 -2.77
CA ASN A 143 -18.95 -3.62 -1.38
C ASN A 143 -17.54 -3.89 -0.83
N GLY A 144 -16.62 -4.43 -1.65
CA GLY A 144 -15.22 -4.54 -1.27
C GLY A 144 -14.52 -3.19 -1.08
N GLY A 145 -14.89 -2.17 -1.86
CA GLY A 145 -14.39 -0.80 -1.70
C GLY A 145 -14.89 -0.13 -0.41
N PHE A 146 -16.16 -0.37 -0.02
CA PHE A 146 -16.70 0.05 1.28
C PHE A 146 -15.96 -0.64 2.43
N MET A 147 -15.67 -1.94 2.28
CA MET A 147 -14.87 -2.68 3.26
C MET A 147 -13.45 -2.12 3.38
N VAL A 148 -12.82 -1.68 2.30
CA VAL A 148 -11.52 -0.98 2.33
C VAL A 148 -11.61 0.30 3.16
N GLN A 149 -12.66 1.11 2.99
CA GLN A 149 -12.88 2.32 3.80
C GLN A 149 -13.01 1.98 5.30
N ARG A 150 -13.76 0.92 5.62
CA ARG A 150 -13.88 0.44 7.01
C ARG A 150 -12.54 -0.03 7.57
N LEU A 151 -11.77 -0.80 6.80
CA LEU A 151 -10.43 -1.25 7.20
C LEU A 151 -9.47 -0.07 7.41
N ALA A 152 -9.55 0.97 6.58
CA ALA A 152 -8.75 2.16 6.75
C ALA A 152 -9.04 2.87 8.09
N CYS A 153 -10.29 2.86 8.55
CA CYS A 153 -10.66 3.45 9.84
C CYS A 153 -10.31 2.57 11.04
N GLN A 154 -10.32 1.24 10.90
CA GLN A 154 -10.24 0.30 12.04
C GLN A 154 -8.95 -0.51 12.11
N LEU A 155 -8.22 -0.65 11.00
CA LEU A 155 -7.00 -1.44 10.89
C LEU A 155 -5.90 -0.71 10.09
N PRO A 156 -5.64 0.59 10.36
CA PRO A 156 -4.74 1.41 9.56
C PRO A 156 -3.29 0.91 9.58
N ASP A 157 -2.87 0.24 10.64
CA ASP A 157 -1.47 -0.13 10.86
C ASP A 157 -0.97 -1.30 10.00
N ARG A 158 -1.88 -1.95 9.26
CA ARG A 158 -1.53 -3.11 8.43
C ARG A 158 -1.18 -2.75 6.99
N PHE A 159 -1.53 -1.55 6.52
CA PHE A 159 -1.48 -1.22 5.10
C PHE A 159 -0.59 -0.01 4.81
N ALA A 160 0.27 -0.18 3.82
CA ALA A 160 1.13 0.87 3.30
C ALA A 160 0.37 1.86 2.39
N ALA A 161 -0.65 1.38 1.67
CA ALA A 161 -1.60 2.18 0.91
C ALA A 161 -2.87 1.38 0.63
N MET A 162 -3.98 2.08 0.39
CA MET A 162 -5.29 1.49 0.19
C MET A 162 -6.01 2.13 -1.01
N ALA A 163 -6.91 1.39 -1.65
CA ALA A 163 -7.68 1.93 -2.77
C ALA A 163 -9.13 1.44 -2.78
N SER A 164 -10.06 2.34 -3.05
CA SER A 164 -11.48 2.11 -3.08
C SER A 164 -12.05 2.44 -4.46
N LEU A 165 -12.70 1.47 -5.09
CA LEU A 165 -13.24 1.59 -6.44
C LEU A 165 -14.77 1.42 -6.42
N GLY A 166 -15.50 2.34 -7.09
CA GLY A 166 -16.96 2.30 -7.17
C GLY A 166 -17.65 2.33 -5.81
N SER A 167 -17.11 3.09 -4.84
CA SER A 167 -17.64 3.20 -3.50
C SER A 167 -17.34 4.57 -2.88
N SER A 168 -17.99 4.88 -1.77
CA SER A 168 -17.82 6.08 -0.97
C SER A 168 -17.81 5.71 0.51
N MET A 169 -17.72 6.65 1.43
CA MET A 169 -18.00 6.38 2.84
C MET A 169 -19.51 6.40 3.07
N ASP A 170 -20.01 5.51 3.91
CA ASP A 170 -21.37 5.68 4.44
C ASP A 170 -21.41 6.80 5.48
N THR A 171 -22.61 7.29 5.75
CA THR A 171 -22.80 8.47 6.62
C THR A 171 -22.37 8.22 8.08
N VAL A 172 -22.43 6.98 8.57
CA VAL A 172 -22.03 6.62 9.93
C VAL A 172 -20.52 6.53 10.03
N LEU A 173 -19.88 5.84 9.06
CA LEU A 173 -18.44 5.74 8.99
C LEU A 173 -17.80 7.12 8.82
N TYR A 174 -18.35 7.97 7.94
CA TYR A 174 -17.87 9.34 7.71
C TYR A 174 -17.83 10.19 8.98
N GLN A 175 -18.82 10.03 9.87
CA GLN A 175 -18.91 10.77 11.12
C GLN A 175 -17.99 10.23 12.22
N ASN A 176 -17.67 8.94 12.20
CA ASN A 176 -17.01 8.26 13.32
C ASN A 176 -15.60 7.75 12.99
N CYS A 177 -15.17 7.84 11.72
CA CYS A 177 -13.84 7.39 11.30
C CYS A 177 -12.77 8.35 11.84
N ASN A 178 -11.83 7.81 12.58
CA ASN A 178 -10.68 8.55 13.10
C ASN A 178 -9.45 7.63 13.16
N PRO A 179 -8.82 7.34 12.02
CA PRO A 179 -7.65 6.47 11.99
C PRO A 179 -6.50 7.02 12.83
N SER A 180 -5.68 6.14 13.38
CA SER A 180 -4.56 6.50 14.25
C SER A 180 -3.40 7.18 13.53
N LYS A 181 -3.36 7.09 12.18
CA LYS A 181 -2.28 7.63 11.35
C LYS A 181 -2.76 7.97 9.93
N PRO A 182 -2.03 8.84 9.20
CA PRO A 182 -2.26 9.08 7.79
C PRO A 182 -2.11 7.80 6.95
N ILE A 183 -2.96 7.65 5.95
CA ILE A 183 -2.97 6.47 5.05
C ILE A 183 -3.05 6.96 3.61
N PRO A 184 -2.12 6.56 2.72
CA PRO A 184 -2.24 6.82 1.29
C PRO A 184 -3.51 6.18 0.73
N MET A 185 -4.37 6.98 0.05
CA MET A 185 -5.66 6.53 -0.46
C MET A 185 -5.81 6.83 -1.95
N ALA A 186 -6.28 5.84 -2.73
CA ALA A 186 -6.68 6.06 -4.12
C ALA A 186 -8.17 5.75 -4.31
N PHE A 187 -8.83 6.55 -5.13
CA PHE A 187 -10.26 6.43 -5.43
C PHE A 187 -10.49 6.38 -6.93
N PHE A 188 -11.43 5.52 -7.38
CA PHE A 188 -11.85 5.42 -8.77
C PHE A 188 -13.37 5.39 -8.82
N ASN A 189 -14.00 6.47 -9.27
CA ASN A 189 -15.46 6.58 -9.25
C ASN A 189 -16.01 7.18 -10.54
N GLY A 190 -17.05 6.53 -11.08
CA GLY A 190 -17.81 7.01 -12.20
C GLY A 190 -18.85 8.06 -11.79
N THR A 191 -18.95 9.15 -12.55
CA THR A 191 -19.95 10.22 -12.26
C THR A 191 -21.36 9.82 -12.66
N ALA A 192 -21.53 8.79 -13.51
CA ALA A 192 -22.81 8.23 -13.95
C ALA A 192 -23.00 6.80 -13.43
N ASP A 193 -22.43 6.47 -12.27
CA ASP A 193 -22.57 5.17 -11.62
C ASP A 193 -24.02 4.90 -11.19
N PRO A 194 -24.70 3.88 -11.76
CA PRO A 194 -26.09 3.59 -11.45
C PRO A 194 -26.29 2.86 -10.12
N ALA A 195 -25.24 2.25 -9.56
CA ALA A 195 -25.33 1.45 -8.34
C ALA A 195 -24.88 2.20 -7.09
N MET A 196 -23.88 3.09 -7.24
CA MET A 196 -23.33 3.91 -6.16
C MET A 196 -23.48 5.39 -6.53
N PRO A 197 -24.44 6.12 -5.91
CA PRO A 197 -24.75 7.50 -6.28
C PRO A 197 -23.55 8.43 -6.02
N TYR A 198 -22.98 8.98 -7.08
CA TYR A 198 -21.82 9.88 -7.01
C TYR A 198 -22.06 11.10 -6.09
N GLY A 199 -23.24 11.67 -6.15
CA GLY A 199 -23.66 12.79 -5.31
C GLY A 199 -24.08 12.41 -3.88
N GLY A 200 -23.90 11.15 -3.48
CA GLY A 200 -24.33 10.66 -2.18
C GLY A 200 -25.83 10.37 -2.12
N GLY A 201 -26.30 9.97 -0.94
CA GLY A 201 -27.70 9.68 -0.68
C GLY A 201 -27.99 8.20 -0.50
N PRO A 202 -29.28 7.79 -0.58
CA PRO A 202 -29.69 6.41 -0.37
C PRO A 202 -29.21 5.49 -1.49
N MET A 203 -28.82 4.28 -1.11
CA MET A 203 -28.47 3.22 -2.04
C MET A 203 -29.76 2.58 -2.63
N GLN A 204 -29.62 1.78 -3.70
CA GLN A 204 -30.75 1.03 -4.28
C GLN A 204 -31.44 0.13 -3.26
N ASN A 205 -30.69 -0.48 -2.34
CA ASN A 205 -31.28 -1.18 -1.19
C ASN A 205 -31.49 -0.17 -0.04
N PRO A 206 -32.73 0.20 0.31
CA PRO A 206 -33.01 1.19 1.35
C PRO A 206 -32.68 0.71 2.78
N GLN A 207 -32.36 -0.56 2.98
CA GLN A 207 -31.92 -1.10 4.27
C GLN A 207 -30.45 -0.83 4.60
N VAL A 208 -29.64 -0.55 3.59
CA VAL A 208 -28.23 -0.15 3.81
C VAL A 208 -28.14 1.33 4.14
N ILE A 209 -27.16 1.67 4.96
CA ILE A 209 -26.88 3.05 5.36
C ILE A 209 -26.54 3.89 4.12
N PRO A 210 -27.11 5.11 3.99
CA PRO A 210 -26.80 6.03 2.90
C PRO A 210 -25.33 6.42 2.85
N VAL A 211 -24.86 6.84 1.66
CA VAL A 211 -23.49 7.25 1.44
C VAL A 211 -23.36 8.78 1.36
N VAL A 212 -22.19 9.31 1.72
CA VAL A 212 -21.85 10.70 1.46
C VAL A 212 -21.40 10.87 -0.02
N PRO A 213 -21.41 12.09 -0.57
CA PRO A 213 -20.85 12.34 -1.90
C PRO A 213 -19.42 11.83 -2.02
N VAL A 214 -19.04 11.32 -3.20
CA VAL A 214 -17.66 10.84 -3.46
C VAL A 214 -16.63 11.91 -3.17
N ASP A 215 -16.89 13.15 -3.64
CA ASP A 215 -15.98 14.28 -3.40
C ASP A 215 -15.80 14.55 -1.89
N SER A 216 -16.83 14.34 -1.07
CA SER A 216 -16.74 14.47 0.39
C SER A 216 -15.86 13.36 1.01
N THR A 217 -15.94 12.14 0.50
CA THR A 217 -15.06 11.04 0.93
C THR A 217 -13.60 11.36 0.59
N VAL A 218 -13.33 11.85 -0.61
CA VAL A 218 -11.97 12.23 -1.02
C VAL A 218 -11.44 13.35 -0.12
N GLN A 219 -12.25 14.39 0.13
CA GLN A 219 -11.86 15.51 0.99
C GLN A 219 -11.66 15.10 2.45
N PHE A 220 -12.40 14.11 2.95
CA PHE A 220 -12.17 13.54 4.28
C PHE A 220 -10.72 13.02 4.39
N TRP A 221 -10.27 12.23 3.43
CA TRP A 221 -8.91 11.67 3.45
C TRP A 221 -7.83 12.71 3.19
N VAL A 222 -8.10 13.70 2.32
CA VAL A 222 -7.20 14.86 2.11
C VAL A 222 -6.99 15.62 3.42
N ALA A 223 -8.06 15.88 4.16
CA ALA A 223 -8.00 16.55 5.45
C ALA A 223 -7.35 15.69 6.53
N HIS A 224 -7.72 14.39 6.62
CA HIS A 224 -7.14 13.46 7.59
C HIS A 224 -5.63 13.29 7.39
N ASN A 225 -5.17 13.18 6.15
CA ASN A 225 -3.76 13.03 5.81
C ASN A 225 -2.99 14.39 5.83
N ASN A 226 -3.66 15.49 6.16
CA ASN A 226 -3.08 16.84 6.20
C ASN A 226 -2.38 17.22 4.89
N CYS A 227 -2.98 16.93 3.73
CA CYS A 227 -2.40 17.24 2.43
C CYS A 227 -2.41 18.74 2.15
N GLN A 228 -1.26 19.32 1.82
CA GLN A 228 -1.07 20.77 1.67
C GLN A 228 -1.12 21.23 0.21
N THR A 229 -1.02 20.32 -0.75
CA THR A 229 -0.92 20.66 -2.17
C THR A 229 -1.92 19.87 -2.98
N ALA A 230 -2.74 20.57 -3.75
CA ALA A 230 -3.53 19.99 -4.84
C ALA A 230 -2.83 20.31 -6.17
N SER A 231 -2.44 19.30 -6.91
CA SER A 231 -1.87 19.49 -8.24
C SER A 231 -2.95 19.95 -9.22
N PRO A 232 -2.60 20.65 -10.33
CA PRO A 232 -3.54 20.86 -11.41
C PRO A 232 -4.16 19.54 -11.88
N VAL A 233 -5.44 19.55 -12.23
CA VAL A 233 -6.15 18.37 -12.72
C VAL A 233 -5.47 17.87 -13.99
N PHE A 234 -5.12 16.58 -14.00
CA PHE A 234 -4.59 15.93 -15.19
C PHE A 234 -5.72 15.21 -15.91
N ASN A 235 -5.99 15.62 -17.16
CA ASN A 235 -6.94 14.96 -18.03
C ASN A 235 -6.21 13.89 -18.83
N PHE A 236 -6.61 12.63 -18.70
CA PHE A 236 -6.09 11.56 -19.54
C PHE A 236 -6.57 11.76 -20.99
N PRO A 237 -5.73 11.43 -22.00
CA PRO A 237 -6.18 11.46 -23.40
C PRO A 237 -7.37 10.52 -23.60
N ASP A 238 -8.43 11.00 -24.23
CA ASP A 238 -9.57 10.19 -24.66
C ASP A 238 -9.17 9.34 -25.86
N THR A 239 -8.67 8.14 -25.60
CA THR A 239 -8.18 7.18 -26.60
C THR A 239 -9.28 6.23 -27.07
N PHE A 240 -10.33 6.05 -26.26
CA PHE A 240 -11.49 5.22 -26.55
C PHE A 240 -12.77 6.04 -26.69
N THR A 241 -12.81 6.95 -27.64
CA THR A 241 -13.90 7.90 -27.87
C THR A 241 -15.31 7.27 -28.01
N THR A 242 -15.40 5.94 -28.13
CA THR A 242 -16.66 5.20 -28.28
C THR A 242 -17.22 4.66 -26.96
N ASP A 243 -16.49 4.80 -25.86
CA ASP A 243 -16.97 4.36 -24.54
C ASP A 243 -17.77 5.43 -23.79
N ASN A 244 -17.87 6.63 -24.37
CA ASN A 244 -18.59 7.79 -23.83
C ASN A 244 -18.13 8.20 -22.42
N SER A 245 -16.86 7.98 -22.06
CA SER A 245 -16.32 8.30 -20.77
C SER A 245 -14.91 8.90 -20.91
N THR A 246 -14.55 9.83 -20.05
CA THR A 246 -13.18 10.38 -19.95
C THR A 246 -12.68 10.27 -18.52
N ALA A 247 -11.37 10.34 -18.32
CA ALA A 247 -10.76 10.21 -17.01
C ALA A 247 -9.98 11.46 -16.60
N GLU A 248 -10.18 11.90 -15.38
CA GLU A 248 -9.48 13.01 -14.72
C GLU A 248 -8.75 12.48 -13.49
N LEU A 249 -7.52 12.93 -13.25
CA LEU A 249 -6.77 12.66 -12.03
C LEU A 249 -6.63 13.92 -11.19
N TYR A 250 -7.12 13.84 -9.97
CA TYR A 250 -6.88 14.79 -8.89
C TYR A 250 -5.81 14.20 -7.97
N ASN A 251 -4.70 14.88 -7.77
CA ASN A 251 -3.59 14.40 -6.97
C ASN A 251 -3.30 15.38 -5.83
N PHE A 252 -3.46 14.91 -4.59
CA PHE A 252 -3.20 15.67 -3.37
C PHE A 252 -1.93 15.12 -2.73
N THR A 253 -0.94 15.99 -2.58
CA THR A 253 0.42 15.65 -2.16
C THR A 253 0.89 16.52 -1.01
N ASN A 254 2.12 16.33 -0.58
CA ASN A 254 2.69 17.02 0.57
C ASN A 254 1.83 16.79 1.82
N CYS A 255 1.48 15.52 2.01
CA CYS A 255 0.69 15.02 3.12
C CYS A 255 1.60 14.48 4.22
N ASP A 256 1.08 14.39 5.43
CA ASP A 256 1.80 13.75 6.53
C ASP A 256 2.17 12.31 6.15
N CYS A 257 3.38 11.88 6.50
CA CYS A 257 3.87 10.53 6.22
C CYS A 257 3.87 10.14 4.72
N ASN A 258 3.92 11.11 3.80
CA ASN A 258 3.75 10.91 2.36
C ASN A 258 2.46 10.17 1.99
N ALA A 259 1.41 10.34 2.79
CA ALA A 259 0.12 9.69 2.60
C ALA A 259 -0.73 10.42 1.55
N ASP A 260 -0.25 10.41 0.31
CA ASP A 260 -0.92 11.07 -0.82
C ASP A 260 -2.34 10.54 -1.02
N VAL A 261 -3.22 11.43 -1.53
CA VAL A 261 -4.57 11.04 -1.94
C VAL A 261 -4.71 11.25 -3.45
N LYS A 262 -5.08 10.18 -4.17
CA LYS A 262 -5.36 10.23 -5.60
C LYS A 262 -6.82 9.94 -5.89
N PHE A 263 -7.43 10.76 -6.73
CA PHE A 263 -8.80 10.55 -7.17
C PHE A 263 -8.88 10.52 -8.70
N TYR A 264 -9.18 9.35 -9.23
CA TYR A 264 -9.49 9.11 -10.64
C TYR A 264 -11.00 9.26 -10.82
N LYS A 265 -11.41 10.43 -11.31
CA LYS A 265 -12.80 10.78 -11.60
C LYS A 265 -13.12 10.39 -13.03
N LEU A 266 -14.04 9.45 -13.19
CA LEU A 266 -14.41 8.91 -14.48
C LEU A 266 -15.68 9.63 -14.94
N ILE A 267 -15.52 10.66 -15.75
CA ILE A 267 -16.63 11.46 -16.27
C ILE A 267 -17.52 10.57 -17.14
N ASN A 268 -18.80 10.55 -16.84
CA ASN A 268 -19.79 9.68 -17.48
C ASN A 268 -19.49 8.18 -17.37
N GLY A 269 -18.52 7.78 -16.53
CA GLY A 269 -18.23 6.39 -16.18
C GLY A 269 -19.31 5.80 -15.26
N GLY A 270 -19.54 4.50 -15.38
CA GLY A 270 -20.49 3.71 -14.61
C GLY A 270 -19.85 2.94 -13.45
N HIS A 271 -20.59 1.92 -12.96
CA HIS A 271 -20.14 1.04 -11.88
C HIS A 271 -19.23 -0.08 -12.41
N THR A 272 -18.06 0.26 -12.88
CA THR A 272 -17.16 -0.64 -13.60
C THR A 272 -15.71 -0.52 -13.12
N TRP A 273 -14.90 -1.53 -13.44
CA TRP A 273 -13.44 -1.48 -13.22
C TRP A 273 -12.79 -0.84 -14.45
N PRO A 274 -12.17 0.34 -14.36
CA PRO A 274 -11.59 1.01 -15.52
C PRO A 274 -10.56 0.16 -16.26
N GLY A 275 -10.66 0.16 -17.58
CA GLY A 275 -9.82 -0.63 -18.47
C GLY A 275 -10.31 -2.06 -18.73
N VAL A 276 -11.32 -2.53 -17.99
CA VAL A 276 -11.84 -3.91 -18.14
C VAL A 276 -13.31 -3.88 -18.57
N TYR A 277 -13.53 -4.00 -19.88
CA TYR A 277 -14.87 -3.97 -20.47
C TYR A 277 -15.53 -5.34 -20.46
N VAL A 278 -16.75 -5.43 -19.91
CA VAL A 278 -17.58 -6.62 -19.91
C VAL A 278 -18.91 -6.31 -20.60
N ALA A 279 -19.03 -6.70 -21.87
CA ALA A 279 -20.17 -6.34 -22.73
C ALA A 279 -21.54 -6.72 -22.14
N SER A 280 -21.64 -7.86 -21.47
CA SER A 280 -22.88 -8.33 -20.84
C SER A 280 -23.34 -7.48 -19.62
N GLN A 281 -22.50 -6.63 -19.10
CA GLN A 281 -22.78 -5.80 -17.93
C GLN A 281 -22.98 -4.31 -18.28
N ALA A 282 -22.60 -3.90 -19.50
CA ALA A 282 -22.62 -2.49 -19.89
C ALA A 282 -24.00 -1.82 -19.76
N SER A 283 -25.07 -2.55 -20.07
CA SER A 283 -26.45 -2.01 -19.95
C SER A 283 -26.93 -1.82 -18.52
N VAL A 284 -26.32 -2.49 -17.54
CA VAL A 284 -26.71 -2.46 -16.14
C VAL A 284 -25.77 -1.58 -15.30
N LEU A 285 -24.47 -1.65 -15.61
CA LEU A 285 -23.43 -0.99 -14.83
C LEU A 285 -22.97 0.34 -15.43
N GLY A 286 -23.43 0.69 -16.64
CA GLY A 286 -23.05 1.92 -17.33
C GLY A 286 -21.75 1.80 -18.09
N ASN A 287 -21.19 2.96 -18.49
CA ASN A 287 -19.99 3.04 -19.33
C ASN A 287 -18.74 2.58 -18.58
N THR A 288 -17.90 1.80 -19.23
CA THR A 288 -16.56 1.47 -18.71
C THR A 288 -15.55 2.40 -19.35
N ASN A 289 -14.92 3.26 -18.56
CA ASN A 289 -13.79 4.05 -19.03
C ASN A 289 -12.63 3.13 -19.43
N ARG A 290 -12.10 3.34 -20.63
CA ARG A 290 -11.02 2.53 -21.21
C ARG A 290 -9.75 3.32 -21.50
N ASP A 291 -9.72 4.60 -21.13
CA ASP A 291 -8.54 5.46 -21.29
C ASP A 291 -7.46 5.13 -20.27
N ILE A 292 -7.86 4.59 -19.13
CA ILE A 292 -6.96 4.13 -18.08
C ILE A 292 -7.14 2.65 -17.76
N ASN A 293 -6.11 2.03 -17.26
CA ASN A 293 -6.17 0.68 -16.67
C ASN A 293 -6.02 0.80 -15.16
N ALA A 294 -7.11 0.61 -14.42
CA ALA A 294 -7.12 0.78 -12.96
C ALA A 294 -6.10 -0.12 -12.26
N SER A 295 -5.84 -1.33 -12.75
CA SER A 295 -4.88 -2.25 -12.11
C SER A 295 -3.43 -1.77 -12.25
N VAL A 296 -3.10 -1.13 -13.38
CA VAL A 296 -1.79 -0.49 -13.58
C VAL A 296 -1.67 0.75 -12.69
N GLU A 297 -2.71 1.60 -12.67
CA GLU A 297 -2.72 2.82 -11.83
C GLU A 297 -2.67 2.48 -10.34
N LEU A 298 -3.37 1.41 -9.90
CA LEU A 298 -3.29 0.88 -8.54
C LEU A 298 -1.87 0.48 -8.18
N TRP A 299 -1.19 -0.28 -9.05
CA TRP A 299 0.19 -0.67 -8.78
C TRP A 299 1.14 0.53 -8.75
N ASN A 300 1.02 1.46 -9.70
CA ASN A 300 1.80 2.68 -9.72
C ASN A 300 1.63 3.49 -8.42
N PHE A 301 0.40 3.55 -7.90
CA PHE A 301 0.11 4.18 -6.62
C PHE A 301 0.72 3.39 -5.46
N PHE A 302 0.45 2.10 -5.35
CA PHE A 302 0.91 1.26 -4.24
C PHE A 302 2.43 1.23 -4.13
N ASN A 303 3.13 1.01 -5.25
CA ASN A 303 4.58 0.89 -5.25
C ASN A 303 5.33 2.18 -4.87
N ALA A 304 4.64 3.32 -4.87
CA ALA A 304 5.18 4.59 -4.41
C ALA A 304 5.15 4.75 -2.87
N HIS A 305 4.47 3.84 -2.15
CA HIS A 305 4.24 3.98 -0.71
C HIS A 305 4.78 2.77 0.07
N THR A 306 5.28 3.06 1.26
CA THR A 306 5.62 2.07 2.28
C THR A 306 4.86 2.38 3.56
N LEU A 307 4.72 1.38 4.43
CA LEU A 307 4.02 1.54 5.70
C LEU A 307 4.58 2.74 6.47
N CYS A 308 3.69 3.65 6.83
CA CYS A 308 4.04 4.76 7.72
C CYS A 308 4.32 4.21 9.11
N ASN A 309 5.57 4.07 9.44
CA ASN A 309 6.00 3.77 10.80
C ASN A 309 6.06 5.08 11.56
N THR A 310 4.94 5.50 12.14
CA THR A 310 4.97 6.49 13.21
C THR A 310 5.57 5.83 14.45
N THR A 311 6.86 5.54 14.41
CA THR A 311 7.58 5.47 15.66
C THR A 311 7.39 6.84 16.29
N LEU A 312 7.06 6.89 17.57
CA LEU A 312 7.23 8.09 18.43
C LEU A 312 8.75 8.37 18.57
N GLY A 313 9.43 8.43 17.45
CA GLY A 313 10.78 8.92 17.27
C GLY A 313 10.62 10.30 16.65
N ILE A 314 11.15 11.29 17.34
CA ILE A 314 11.39 12.63 16.84
C ILE A 314 11.55 12.57 15.31
N ASP A 315 10.71 13.29 14.57
CA ASP A 315 10.81 13.45 13.12
C ASP A 315 12.25 13.70 12.72
N GLU A 316 12.90 12.69 12.16
CA GLU A 316 14.16 12.90 11.46
C GLU A 316 13.85 13.58 10.13
N HIS A 317 13.56 14.87 10.22
CA HIS A 317 13.56 15.71 9.03
C HIS A 317 14.86 15.50 8.24
N THR A 318 14.76 15.47 6.92
CA THR A 318 15.83 15.44 5.91
C THR A 318 16.94 16.52 6.08
N ASN A 319 16.99 17.15 7.22
CA ASN A 319 17.94 18.18 7.66
C ASN A 319 18.90 17.68 8.76
N GLN A 320 19.06 16.35 8.92
CA GLN A 320 20.01 15.81 9.88
C GLN A 320 21.44 16.19 9.51
N LEU A 321 22.18 16.63 10.53
CA LEU A 321 23.63 16.72 10.44
C LEU A 321 24.20 15.32 10.19
N GLN A 322 24.86 15.13 9.05
CA GLN A 322 25.56 13.89 8.77
C GLN A 322 26.96 13.95 9.38
N MET A 323 27.24 13.02 10.30
CA MET A 323 28.54 12.89 10.93
C MET A 323 29.09 11.49 10.68
N LYS A 324 30.34 11.42 10.23
CA LYS A 324 31.15 10.19 10.22
C LYS A 324 32.30 10.37 11.21
N ILE A 325 32.60 9.32 11.97
CA ILE A 325 33.71 9.27 12.92
C ILE A 325 34.63 8.10 12.58
N TYR A 326 35.91 8.32 12.70
CA TYR A 326 36.94 7.30 12.44
C TYR A 326 38.28 7.63 13.15
N PRO A 327 39.09 6.59 13.41
CA PRO A 327 38.73 5.18 13.44
C PRO A 327 37.75 4.88 14.58
N ASN A 328 36.99 3.80 14.48
CA ASN A 328 36.16 3.29 15.55
C ASN A 328 36.20 1.75 15.50
N PRO A 329 36.86 1.08 16.46
CA PRO A 329 37.46 1.58 17.71
C PRO A 329 38.71 2.48 17.51
N THR A 330 39.01 3.25 18.57
CA THR A 330 40.17 4.21 18.58
C THR A 330 40.86 4.24 19.93
N SER A 331 42.17 4.57 19.94
CA SER A 331 42.96 4.64 21.17
C SER A 331 43.42 6.05 21.54
N THR A 332 43.65 6.94 20.61
CA THR A 332 44.27 8.25 20.87
C THR A 332 43.48 9.40 20.29
N PHE A 333 43.14 9.34 19.02
CA PHE A 333 42.43 10.41 18.32
C PHE A 333 41.16 9.87 17.65
N LEU A 334 40.08 10.67 17.75
CA LEU A 334 38.84 10.47 17.02
C LEU A 334 38.72 11.59 15.98
N TYR A 335 38.58 11.23 14.71
CA TYR A 335 38.36 12.17 13.62
C TYR A 335 36.87 12.25 13.30
N LEU A 336 36.42 13.47 13.00
CA LEU A 336 35.05 13.77 12.63
C LEU A 336 35.00 14.35 11.23
N GLN A 337 34.09 13.81 10.42
CA GLN A 337 33.68 14.42 9.17
C GLN A 337 32.22 14.82 9.31
N VAL A 338 31.95 16.12 9.41
CA VAL A 338 30.61 16.68 9.46
C VAL A 338 30.29 17.29 8.11
N LEU A 339 29.20 16.86 7.49
CA LEU A 339 28.77 17.37 6.18
C LEU A 339 27.76 18.50 6.39
N ASN A 340 27.92 19.56 5.59
CA ASN A 340 27.01 20.72 5.57
C ASN A 340 26.89 21.49 6.91
N ALA A 341 27.99 21.59 7.67
CA ALA A 341 28.02 22.35 8.90
C ALA A 341 29.29 23.21 9.02
N ASP A 342 29.13 24.52 8.99
CA ASP A 342 30.22 25.49 9.15
C ASP A 342 30.50 25.84 10.62
N ASN A 343 29.51 25.72 11.51
CA ASN A 343 29.62 25.97 12.94
C ASN A 343 28.82 24.98 13.74
N TYR A 344 29.48 24.17 14.56
CA TYR A 344 28.84 23.20 15.43
C TYR A 344 29.52 23.08 16.79
N THR A 345 28.78 22.69 17.80
CA THR A 345 29.31 22.25 19.09
C THR A 345 29.26 20.72 19.16
N LEU A 346 30.19 20.15 19.93
CA LEU A 346 30.22 18.71 20.17
C LEU A 346 30.32 18.42 21.66
N ASP A 347 29.61 17.39 22.10
CA ASP A 347 29.65 16.83 23.46
C ASP A 347 30.04 15.36 23.38
N ILE A 348 31.01 14.91 24.21
CA ILE A 348 31.29 13.49 24.44
C ILE A 348 30.79 13.10 25.83
N ARG A 349 29.99 12.03 25.89
CA ARG A 349 29.43 11.49 27.12
C ARG A 349 29.80 10.01 27.28
N ASN A 350 29.96 9.57 28.54
CA ASN A 350 30.12 8.16 28.84
C ASN A 350 28.77 7.40 28.74
N TYR A 351 28.80 6.10 28.98
CA TYR A 351 27.59 5.25 28.95
C TYR A 351 26.56 5.57 30.04
N LEU A 352 26.93 6.33 31.08
CA LEU A 352 26.03 6.84 32.14
C LEU A 352 25.44 8.22 31.78
N GLY A 353 25.75 8.77 30.58
CA GLY A 353 25.28 10.09 30.16
C GLY A 353 26.07 11.27 30.71
N GLN A 354 27.09 11.04 31.50
CA GLN A 354 27.91 12.11 32.09
C GLN A 354 28.74 12.78 30.98
N LEU A 355 28.76 14.11 30.96
CA LEU A 355 29.55 14.90 30.05
C LEU A 355 31.04 14.76 30.38
N ILE A 356 31.84 14.34 29.41
CA ILE A 356 33.30 14.13 29.57
C ILE A 356 34.09 15.23 28.87
N LEU A 357 33.65 15.64 27.67
CA LEU A 357 34.34 16.64 26.89
C LEU A 357 33.32 17.49 26.12
N LYS A 358 33.60 18.78 26.00
CA LYS A 358 32.85 19.71 25.13
C LYS A 358 33.83 20.51 24.27
N ALA A 359 33.54 20.63 22.99
CA ALA A 359 34.33 21.38 22.04
C ALA A 359 33.44 22.02 20.95
N SER A 360 34.04 22.84 20.08
CA SER A 360 33.35 23.47 18.95
C SER A 360 34.27 23.46 17.73
N ASN A 361 33.71 23.14 16.57
CA ASN A 361 34.39 23.19 15.27
C ASN A 361 35.70 22.40 15.20
N GLN A 362 35.79 21.28 15.92
CA GLN A 362 36.97 20.42 15.91
C GLN A 362 36.73 19.16 15.10
N ASN A 363 37.58 18.92 14.08
CA ASN A 363 37.52 17.73 13.27
C ASN A 363 38.42 16.59 13.78
N GLN A 364 39.26 16.87 14.82
CA GLN A 364 40.09 15.90 15.50
C GLN A 364 40.02 16.13 17.01
N ILE A 365 39.76 15.08 17.74
CA ILE A 365 39.60 15.11 19.18
C ILE A 365 40.61 14.15 19.80
N ASP A 366 41.42 14.67 20.74
CA ASP A 366 42.28 13.84 21.56
C ASP A 366 41.45 13.18 22.67
N ILE A 367 41.41 11.85 22.62
CA ILE A 367 40.73 11.01 23.61
C ILE A 367 41.70 10.13 24.40
N SER A 368 42.99 10.42 24.34
CA SER A 368 44.05 9.62 24.99
C SER A 368 43.84 9.49 26.50
N GLN A 369 43.23 10.49 27.13
CA GLN A 369 42.97 10.53 28.58
C GLN A 369 41.66 9.80 28.97
N LEU A 370 40.86 9.32 28.01
CA LEU A 370 39.67 8.57 28.32
C LEU A 370 39.99 7.12 28.71
N THR A 371 39.27 6.57 29.67
CA THR A 371 39.37 5.15 29.99
C THR A 371 38.74 4.30 28.86
N ASN A 372 39.21 3.05 28.74
CA ASN A 372 38.63 2.14 27.74
C ASN A 372 37.13 1.93 28.01
N GLY A 373 36.30 2.01 26.96
CA GLY A 373 34.87 1.88 27.10
C GLY A 373 34.05 2.45 25.95
N ILE A 374 32.76 2.50 26.15
CA ILE A 374 31.78 3.03 25.17
C ILE A 374 31.46 4.47 25.51
N TYR A 375 31.52 5.32 24.50
CA TYR A 375 31.22 6.73 24.56
C TYR A 375 30.23 7.12 23.45
N PHE A 376 29.50 8.21 23.69
CA PHE A 376 28.59 8.83 22.72
C PHE A 376 29.10 10.23 22.41
N ILE A 377 29.22 10.54 21.12
CA ILE A 377 29.52 11.86 20.63
C ILE A 377 28.26 12.45 19.99
N THR A 378 27.87 13.63 20.46
CA THR A 378 26.74 14.39 19.93
C THR A 378 27.27 15.68 19.32
N ILE A 379 26.88 16.00 18.09
CA ILE A 379 27.11 17.33 17.49
C ILE A 379 25.79 18.08 17.42
N GLN A 380 25.87 19.40 17.59
CA GLN A 380 24.72 20.31 17.52
C GLN A 380 25.04 21.53 16.68
N GLN A 381 24.15 21.87 15.74
CA GLN A 381 24.16 23.10 14.95
C GLN A 381 22.76 23.72 14.95
N GLY A 382 22.59 24.81 15.71
CA GLY A 382 21.27 25.39 15.93
C GLY A 382 20.33 24.41 16.62
N GLN A 383 19.21 24.10 16.01
CA GLN A 383 18.26 23.10 16.52
C GLN A 383 18.56 21.67 16.02
N ARG A 384 19.55 21.49 15.15
CA ARG A 384 19.88 20.18 14.59
C ARG A 384 20.91 19.47 15.48
N THR A 385 20.68 18.21 15.79
CA THR A 385 21.57 17.35 16.56
C THR A 385 21.71 15.99 15.92
N THR A 386 22.91 15.40 16.01
CA THR A 386 23.13 13.99 15.69
C THR A 386 24.06 13.35 16.71
N THR A 387 23.84 12.11 17.06
CA THR A 387 24.62 11.36 18.05
C THR A 387 25.07 10.04 17.45
N THR A 388 26.35 9.68 17.67
CA THR A 388 26.87 8.38 17.32
C THR A 388 27.74 7.79 18.44
N LYS A 389 27.96 6.49 18.39
CA LYS A 389 28.75 5.73 19.39
C LYS A 389 30.15 5.49 18.89
N PHE A 390 31.15 5.60 19.79
CA PHE A 390 32.50 5.08 19.53
C PHE A 390 33.03 4.26 20.71
N ILE A 391 34.04 3.44 20.42
CA ILE A 391 34.72 2.56 21.38
C ILE A 391 36.14 3.05 21.57
N LYS A 392 36.51 3.39 22.79
CA LYS A 392 37.89 3.68 23.22
C LYS A 392 38.55 2.37 23.65
N GLN A 393 39.73 2.09 23.09
CA GLN A 393 40.59 0.96 23.42
C GLN A 393 41.91 1.39 24.01
#